data_21e3fcba8c6095ed7ffe6690c05a0fa5
#
_entry.id   21e3fcba8c6095ed7ffe6690c05a0fa5
#
_cell.length_a   1.000
_cell.length_b   1.000
_cell.length_c   1.000
_cell.angle_alpha   90.00
_cell.angle_beta   90.00
_cell.angle_gamma   90.00
#
_symmetry.space_group_name_H-M   'P 1'
#
loop_
_entity.id
_entity.type
_entity.pdbx_description
1 polymer ?
#
loop_
_entity_poly.entity_id
_entity_poly.type
_entity_poly.pdbx_seq_one_letter_code
_entity_poly.pdbx_strand_id
1 'polypeptide(L)'
;MKKIQDIPKRERPREKLQEKGAEALSDLELMAILVGRGTEGHDVMSVAERILKALDASHGKVHMEELRKIEGVGPAKATMIAAALEFSRRRIRPEGLKISFPPDVLPLIRHYADRKQEHFLCVSLNGANEVIASRVVSVGLVNKTQVHQREVFADPITDRAAAVIVAHNHPAGNLMPSKEDIEITKKLLAAGEVLGIRLLDHIVFNQKGYYSFLEHDEMS
;
A
#
# COMPACT_ATOMS: atom_id res chain seq x y z
N MET A 1 -19.63 24.32 -10.52
CA MET A 1 -19.15 23.99 -9.16
C MET A 1 -19.20 25.23 -8.29
N LYS A 2 -19.62 25.13 -7.01
CA LYS A 2 -19.62 26.27 -6.08
C LYS A 2 -18.17 26.64 -5.74
N LYS A 3 -17.85 27.95 -5.77
CA LYS A 3 -16.53 28.44 -5.31
C LYS A 3 -16.47 28.33 -3.79
N ILE A 4 -15.27 28.18 -3.22
CA ILE A 4 -15.11 28.07 -1.76
C ILE A 4 -15.70 29.27 -1.01
N GLN A 5 -15.76 30.44 -1.65
CA GLN A 5 -16.34 31.65 -1.09
C GLN A 5 -17.87 31.58 -0.97
N ASP A 6 -18.53 30.77 -1.81
CA ASP A 6 -19.98 30.56 -1.81
C ASP A 6 -20.45 29.55 -0.76
N ILE A 7 -19.48 28.86 -0.11
CA ILE A 7 -19.75 27.88 0.95
C ILE A 7 -19.80 28.61 2.29
N PRO A 8 -20.83 28.37 3.12
CA PRO A 8 -20.90 28.92 4.49
C PRO A 8 -19.62 28.61 5.25
N LYS A 9 -19.13 29.58 6.06
CA LYS A 9 -17.81 29.46 6.71
C LYS A 9 -17.62 28.13 7.47
N ARG A 10 -18.64 27.68 8.22
CA ARG A 10 -18.57 26.41 8.98
C ARG A 10 -18.55 25.13 8.10
N GLU A 11 -19.01 25.21 6.86
CA GLU A 11 -19.04 24.11 5.92
C GLU A 11 -17.83 24.12 4.96
N ARG A 12 -16.92 25.07 5.10
CA ARG A 12 -15.67 25.08 4.33
C ARG A 12 -14.76 23.94 4.81
N PRO A 13 -14.01 23.30 3.92
CA PRO A 13 -13.25 22.09 4.25
C PRO A 13 -12.37 22.19 5.51
N ARG A 14 -11.66 23.29 5.71
CA ARG A 14 -10.78 23.48 6.89
C ARG A 14 -11.56 23.63 8.18
N GLU A 15 -12.58 24.44 8.19
CA GLU A 15 -13.45 24.67 9.32
C GLU A 15 -14.24 23.41 9.65
N LYS A 16 -14.73 22.72 8.63
CA LYS A 16 -15.41 21.42 8.78
C LYS A 16 -14.49 20.35 9.36
N LEU A 17 -13.23 20.29 8.92
CA LEU A 17 -12.22 19.39 9.49
C LEU A 17 -12.00 19.62 10.98
N GLN A 18 -11.89 20.90 11.38
CA GLN A 18 -11.67 21.28 12.78
C GLN A 18 -12.88 20.99 13.67
N GLU A 19 -14.08 21.16 13.14
CA GLU A 19 -15.33 21.06 13.93
C GLU A 19 -15.87 19.62 13.96
N LYS A 20 -15.73 18.84 12.86
CA LYS A 20 -16.37 17.53 12.68
C LYS A 20 -15.39 16.36 12.46
N GLY A 21 -14.07 16.63 12.38
CA GLY A 21 -13.07 15.61 12.11
C GLY A 21 -12.95 15.25 10.61
N ALA A 22 -11.92 14.46 10.29
CA ALA A 22 -11.61 14.10 8.91
C ALA A 22 -12.67 13.17 8.28
N GLU A 23 -13.28 12.32 9.08
CA GLU A 23 -14.29 11.35 8.65
C GLU A 23 -15.55 11.99 8.09
N ALA A 24 -15.83 13.24 8.47
CA ALA A 24 -16.98 14.00 7.97
C ALA A 24 -16.74 14.65 6.59
N LEU A 25 -15.51 14.59 6.05
CA LEU A 25 -15.15 15.24 4.81
C LEU A 25 -15.19 14.26 3.64
N SER A 26 -15.60 14.75 2.47
CA SER A 26 -15.45 14.05 1.21
C SER A 26 -14.00 14.09 0.71
N ASP A 27 -13.62 13.19 -0.20
CA ASP A 27 -12.30 13.18 -0.84
C ASP A 27 -11.99 14.52 -1.51
N LEU A 28 -12.99 15.17 -2.11
CA LEU A 28 -12.87 16.49 -2.70
C LEU A 28 -12.49 17.56 -1.67
N GLU A 29 -13.12 17.53 -0.50
CA GLU A 29 -12.84 18.46 0.60
C GLU A 29 -11.46 18.19 1.20
N LEU A 30 -11.09 16.93 1.40
CA LEU A 30 -9.74 16.54 1.85
C LEU A 30 -8.66 16.99 0.86
N MET A 31 -8.88 16.76 -0.44
CA MET A 31 -7.96 17.21 -1.48
C MET A 31 -7.87 18.74 -1.54
N ALA A 32 -8.97 19.46 -1.36
CA ALA A 32 -8.96 20.93 -1.30
C ALA A 32 -8.14 21.47 -0.13
N ILE A 33 -8.12 20.77 1.01
CA ILE A 33 -7.27 21.11 2.16
C ILE A 33 -5.79 20.92 1.80
N LEU A 34 -5.43 19.81 1.15
CA LEU A 34 -4.05 19.53 0.69
C LEU A 34 -3.58 20.55 -0.35
N VAL A 35 -4.43 20.94 -1.29
CA VAL A 35 -4.15 21.99 -2.28
C VAL A 35 -3.93 23.35 -1.62
N GLY A 36 -4.61 23.60 -0.52
CA GLY A 36 -4.45 24.77 0.33
C GLY A 36 -5.12 26.03 -0.19
N ARG A 37 -4.77 26.52 -1.36
CA ARG A 37 -5.33 27.73 -2.00
C ARG A 37 -5.50 27.50 -3.49
N GLY A 38 -6.50 28.14 -4.08
CA GLY A 38 -6.61 28.28 -5.52
C GLY A 38 -5.46 29.10 -6.11
N THR A 39 -5.49 29.32 -7.39
CA THR A 39 -4.62 30.26 -8.12
C THR A 39 -5.47 31.26 -8.83
N GLU A 40 -4.87 32.30 -9.39
CA GLU A 40 -5.59 33.27 -10.20
C GLU A 40 -6.35 32.54 -11.33
N GLY A 41 -7.66 32.73 -11.39
CA GLY A 41 -8.54 32.05 -12.34
C GLY A 41 -9.00 30.64 -11.96
N HIS A 42 -8.44 29.99 -10.92
CA HIS A 42 -8.80 28.62 -10.51
C HIS A 42 -9.12 28.53 -9.03
N ASP A 43 -10.41 28.27 -8.71
CA ASP A 43 -10.85 28.01 -7.35
C ASP A 43 -10.24 26.71 -6.80
N VAL A 44 -9.96 26.67 -5.49
CA VAL A 44 -9.35 25.52 -4.83
C VAL A 44 -10.14 24.21 -5.00
N MET A 45 -11.48 24.29 -5.01
CA MET A 45 -12.34 23.11 -5.20
C MET A 45 -12.21 22.58 -6.64
N SER A 46 -12.12 23.48 -7.63
CA SER A 46 -11.92 23.09 -9.03
C SER A 46 -10.53 22.45 -9.26
N VAL A 47 -9.49 22.96 -8.62
CA VAL A 47 -8.16 22.37 -8.68
C VAL A 47 -8.15 20.97 -8.03
N ALA A 48 -8.78 20.84 -6.85
CA ALA A 48 -8.91 19.57 -6.16
C ALA A 48 -9.63 18.50 -6.99
N GLU A 49 -10.74 18.88 -7.65
CA GLU A 49 -11.49 17.96 -8.52
C GLU A 49 -10.66 17.46 -9.70
N ARG A 50 -9.87 18.34 -10.34
CA ARG A 50 -8.96 17.93 -11.44
C ARG A 50 -7.89 16.95 -10.98
N ILE A 51 -7.35 17.17 -9.78
CA ILE A 51 -6.37 16.24 -9.19
C ILE A 51 -7.01 14.89 -8.91
N LEU A 52 -8.22 14.85 -8.30
CA LEU A 52 -8.93 13.61 -8.06
C LEU A 52 -9.22 12.84 -9.35
N LYS A 53 -9.69 13.52 -10.40
CA LYS A 53 -9.90 12.89 -11.71
C LYS A 53 -8.61 12.28 -12.28
N ALA A 54 -7.47 12.95 -12.11
CA ALA A 54 -6.19 12.42 -12.54
C ALA A 54 -5.76 11.20 -11.70
N LEU A 55 -6.00 11.23 -10.39
CA LEU A 55 -5.75 10.11 -9.48
C LEU A 55 -6.63 8.89 -9.84
N ASP A 56 -7.91 9.10 -10.09
CA ASP A 56 -8.84 8.04 -10.47
C ASP A 56 -8.43 7.39 -11.80
N ALA A 57 -8.10 8.22 -12.81
CA ALA A 57 -7.66 7.75 -14.12
C ALA A 57 -6.34 6.95 -14.08
N SER A 58 -5.47 7.24 -13.11
CA SER A 58 -4.16 6.58 -12.94
C SER A 58 -4.16 5.49 -11.87
N HIS A 59 -5.34 5.11 -11.34
CA HIS A 59 -5.46 4.15 -10.23
C HIS A 59 -4.57 4.51 -9.02
N GLY A 60 -4.52 5.82 -8.69
CA GLY A 60 -3.74 6.36 -7.59
C GLY A 60 -2.23 6.53 -7.86
N LYS A 61 -1.75 6.25 -9.07
CA LYS A 61 -0.33 6.35 -9.46
C LYS A 61 -0.06 7.60 -10.31
N VAL A 62 -0.25 8.78 -9.75
CA VAL A 62 0.08 10.04 -10.47
C VAL A 62 1.53 10.41 -10.26
N HIS A 63 2.29 10.54 -11.34
CA HIS A 63 3.64 11.06 -11.30
C HIS A 63 3.64 12.59 -11.13
N MET A 64 4.69 13.12 -10.47
CA MET A 64 4.82 14.54 -10.20
C MET A 64 4.71 15.42 -11.45
N GLU A 65 5.20 14.93 -12.60
CA GLU A 65 5.12 15.63 -13.87
C GLU A 65 3.68 15.73 -14.40
N GLU A 66 2.85 14.73 -14.16
CA GLU A 66 1.43 14.74 -14.52
C GLU A 66 0.65 15.72 -13.65
N LEU A 67 0.94 15.72 -12.33
CA LEU A 67 0.37 16.72 -11.42
C LEU A 67 0.68 18.15 -11.86
N ARG A 68 1.89 18.41 -12.35
CA ARG A 68 2.31 19.74 -12.84
C ARG A 68 1.60 20.19 -14.11
N LYS A 69 1.04 19.27 -14.91
CA LYS A 69 0.25 19.60 -16.10
C LYS A 69 -1.17 20.07 -15.76
N ILE A 70 -1.61 19.85 -14.51
CA ILE A 70 -2.94 20.25 -14.07
C ILE A 70 -2.96 21.76 -13.83
N GLU A 71 -3.86 22.47 -14.50
CA GLU A 71 -4.03 23.91 -14.30
C GLU A 71 -4.33 24.26 -12.84
N GLY A 72 -3.60 25.19 -12.29
CA GLY A 72 -3.67 25.58 -10.88
C GLY A 72 -2.75 24.77 -9.95
N VAL A 73 -2.00 23.79 -10.48
CA VAL A 73 -1.02 22.99 -9.73
C VAL A 73 0.40 23.41 -10.16
N GLY A 74 0.99 24.32 -9.40
CA GLY A 74 2.41 24.68 -9.56
C GLY A 74 3.35 23.67 -8.88
N PRO A 75 4.68 23.83 -9.03
CA PRO A 75 5.68 22.90 -8.48
C PRO A 75 5.49 22.59 -7.00
N ALA A 76 5.25 23.61 -6.16
CA ALA A 76 5.08 23.44 -4.71
C ALA A 76 3.87 22.54 -4.37
N LYS A 77 2.74 22.75 -5.05
CA LYS A 77 1.54 21.92 -4.82
C LYS A 77 1.76 20.49 -5.32
N ALA A 78 2.35 20.31 -6.50
CA ALA A 78 2.67 19.00 -7.03
C ALA A 78 3.57 18.20 -6.07
N THR A 79 4.63 18.85 -5.54
CA THR A 79 5.54 18.24 -4.56
C THR A 79 4.81 17.86 -3.27
N MET A 80 3.97 18.74 -2.73
CA MET A 80 3.24 18.50 -1.50
C MET A 80 2.24 17.33 -1.66
N ILE A 81 1.49 17.30 -2.76
CA ILE A 81 0.52 16.23 -3.04
C ILE A 81 1.25 14.90 -3.26
N ALA A 82 2.31 14.88 -4.07
CA ALA A 82 3.11 13.67 -4.29
C ALA A 82 3.70 13.14 -2.97
N ALA A 83 4.21 14.02 -2.11
CA ALA A 83 4.73 13.65 -0.80
C ALA A 83 3.63 13.12 0.13
N ALA A 84 2.44 13.75 0.15
CA ALA A 84 1.31 13.30 0.96
C ALA A 84 0.81 11.93 0.54
N LEU A 85 0.67 11.68 -0.76
CA LEU A 85 0.28 10.39 -1.32
C LEU A 85 1.30 9.30 -0.98
N GLU A 86 2.61 9.57 -1.16
CA GLU A 86 3.66 8.62 -0.83
C GLU A 86 3.74 8.37 0.68
N PHE A 87 3.59 9.41 1.51
CA PHE A 87 3.55 9.26 2.96
C PHE A 87 2.36 8.41 3.40
N SER A 88 1.16 8.68 2.87
CA SER A 88 -0.04 7.86 3.14
C SER A 88 0.19 6.41 2.72
N ARG A 89 0.71 6.18 1.53
CA ARG A 89 1.02 4.85 1.01
C ARG A 89 1.95 4.05 1.94
N ARG A 90 2.95 4.72 2.55
CA ARG A 90 3.88 4.09 3.51
C ARG A 90 3.28 3.89 4.90
N ARG A 91 2.25 4.65 5.25
CA ARG A 91 1.67 4.69 6.59
C ARG A 91 0.28 4.09 6.69
N ILE A 92 -0.36 3.78 5.55
CA ILE A 92 -1.60 3.02 5.58
C ILE A 92 -1.29 1.69 6.27
N ARG A 93 -1.72 1.58 7.51
CA ARG A 93 -1.73 0.33 8.25
C ARG A 93 -3.05 -0.34 7.93
N PRO A 94 -3.02 -1.52 7.37
CA PRO A 94 -4.23 -2.28 7.10
C PRO A 94 -4.75 -3.00 8.35
N GLU A 95 -4.73 -2.31 9.48
CA GLU A 95 -5.20 -2.88 10.75
C GLU A 95 -6.67 -3.29 10.62
N GLY A 96 -6.94 -4.55 10.94
CA GLY A 96 -8.30 -5.10 10.88
C GLY A 96 -8.72 -5.62 9.50
N LEU A 97 -7.88 -5.52 8.46
CA LEU A 97 -8.19 -6.20 7.20
C LEU A 97 -8.14 -7.71 7.41
N LYS A 98 -9.27 -8.38 7.18
CA LYS A 98 -9.36 -9.82 7.29
C LYS A 98 -8.92 -10.47 5.98
N ILE A 99 -7.99 -11.41 6.09
CA ILE A 99 -7.52 -12.22 4.96
C ILE A 99 -8.29 -13.54 4.96
N SER A 100 -9.10 -13.75 3.96
CA SER A 100 -9.87 -14.97 3.75
C SER A 100 -9.35 -15.77 2.55
N PHE A 101 -8.84 -15.07 1.55
CA PHE A 101 -8.32 -15.64 0.32
C PHE A 101 -7.00 -14.94 -0.06
N PRO A 102 -6.11 -15.60 -0.84
CA PRO A 102 -4.85 -15.02 -1.29
C PRO A 102 -4.95 -13.61 -1.92
N PRO A 103 -5.97 -13.29 -2.75
CA PRO A 103 -6.13 -11.94 -3.31
C PRO A 103 -6.30 -10.83 -2.28
N ASP A 104 -6.79 -11.13 -1.08
CA ASP A 104 -7.02 -10.11 -0.04
C ASP A 104 -5.72 -9.46 0.44
N VAL A 105 -4.58 -10.13 0.26
CA VAL A 105 -3.25 -9.60 0.58
C VAL A 105 -2.74 -8.59 -0.47
N LEU A 106 -3.23 -8.68 -1.72
CA LEU A 106 -2.71 -7.87 -2.82
C LEU A 106 -2.74 -6.35 -2.58
N PRO A 107 -3.80 -5.77 -2.00
CA PRO A 107 -3.81 -4.33 -1.68
C PRO A 107 -2.63 -3.90 -0.81
N LEU A 108 -2.14 -4.78 0.07
CA LEU A 108 -1.04 -4.50 1.01
C LEU A 108 0.33 -4.50 0.33
N ILE A 109 0.51 -5.33 -0.69
CA ILE A 109 1.81 -5.61 -1.30
C ILE A 109 1.96 -5.04 -2.71
N ARG A 110 0.86 -4.76 -3.41
CA ARG A 110 0.83 -4.37 -4.84
C ARG A 110 1.68 -3.15 -5.16
N HIS A 111 1.89 -2.25 -4.20
CA HIS A 111 2.73 -1.08 -4.38
C HIS A 111 4.24 -1.38 -4.46
N TYR A 112 4.64 -2.62 -4.23
CA TYR A 112 6.01 -3.10 -4.50
C TYR A 112 6.16 -3.73 -5.89
N ALA A 113 5.08 -3.95 -6.63
CA ALA A 113 5.10 -4.65 -7.92
C ALA A 113 5.89 -3.94 -9.03
N ASP A 114 6.07 -2.61 -8.91
CA ASP A 114 6.83 -1.77 -9.85
C ASP A 114 8.28 -1.53 -9.42
N ARG A 115 8.72 -2.10 -8.31
CA ARG A 115 10.09 -1.94 -7.81
C ARG A 115 11.07 -2.72 -8.67
N LYS A 116 12.22 -2.10 -8.94
CA LYS A 116 13.31 -2.72 -9.72
C LYS A 116 14.08 -3.76 -8.91
N GLN A 117 14.00 -3.70 -7.60
CA GLN A 117 14.59 -4.66 -6.68
C GLN A 117 13.52 -5.59 -6.14
N GLU A 118 13.92 -6.80 -5.83
CA GLU A 118 13.08 -7.77 -5.15
C GLU A 118 12.88 -7.37 -3.68
N HIS A 119 11.64 -7.28 -3.25
CA HIS A 119 11.26 -6.99 -1.87
C HIS A 119 10.57 -8.22 -1.31
N PHE A 120 11.13 -8.77 -0.26
CA PHE A 120 10.50 -9.84 0.50
C PHE A 120 9.74 -9.25 1.67
N LEU A 121 8.45 -9.55 1.74
CA LEU A 121 7.51 -8.98 2.71
C LEU A 121 6.97 -10.06 3.62
N CYS A 122 6.64 -9.68 4.85
CA CYS A 122 5.91 -10.51 5.80
C CYS A 122 4.68 -9.74 6.30
N VAL A 123 3.53 -10.39 6.24
CA VAL A 123 2.26 -9.90 6.77
C VAL A 123 1.92 -10.72 8.01
N SER A 124 1.94 -10.08 9.18
CA SER A 124 1.56 -10.68 10.47
C SER A 124 0.05 -10.66 10.64
N LEU A 125 -0.54 -11.79 11.06
CA LEU A 125 -1.97 -11.96 11.25
C LEU A 125 -2.29 -12.40 12.67
N ASN A 126 -3.42 -11.93 13.20
CA ASN A 126 -3.97 -12.42 14.46
C ASN A 126 -4.73 -13.75 14.31
N GLY A 127 -5.26 -14.30 15.41
CA GLY A 127 -6.02 -15.56 15.39
C GLY A 127 -7.33 -15.54 14.59
N ALA A 128 -7.82 -14.35 14.20
CA ALA A 128 -8.98 -14.16 13.32
C ALA A 128 -8.60 -13.96 11.86
N ASN A 129 -7.32 -14.12 11.51
CA ASN A 129 -6.70 -13.79 10.21
C ASN A 129 -6.84 -12.31 9.83
N GLU A 130 -6.89 -11.42 10.82
CA GLU A 130 -6.85 -9.99 10.58
C GLU A 130 -5.40 -9.51 10.59
N VAL A 131 -5.10 -8.57 9.70
CA VAL A 131 -3.76 -8.02 9.56
C VAL A 131 -3.37 -7.19 10.78
N ILE A 132 -2.26 -7.57 11.41
CA ILE A 132 -1.61 -6.79 12.46
C ILE A 132 -0.65 -5.80 11.83
N ALA A 133 0.20 -6.28 10.92
CA ALA A 133 1.20 -5.44 10.23
C ALA A 133 1.66 -6.07 8.92
N SER A 134 2.16 -5.23 8.02
CA SER A 134 2.87 -5.64 6.80
C SER A 134 4.23 -4.94 6.76
N ARG A 135 5.32 -5.70 6.62
CA ARG A 135 6.70 -5.19 6.68
C ARG A 135 7.56 -5.77 5.59
N VAL A 136 8.50 -4.97 5.13
CA VAL A 136 9.59 -5.45 4.27
C VAL A 136 10.64 -6.10 5.15
N VAL A 137 10.89 -7.37 4.93
CA VAL A 137 11.91 -8.16 5.64
C VAL A 137 13.28 -7.98 5.00
N SER A 138 13.32 -7.99 3.67
CA SER A 138 14.56 -7.89 2.90
C SER A 138 14.34 -7.19 1.57
N VAL A 139 15.38 -6.48 1.11
CA VAL A 139 15.46 -5.91 -0.24
C VAL A 139 16.73 -6.43 -0.88
N GLY A 140 16.59 -7.21 -1.94
CA GLY A 140 17.69 -7.87 -2.64
C GLY A 140 18.04 -7.23 -3.97
N LEU A 141 19.26 -7.55 -4.46
CA LEU A 141 19.64 -7.38 -5.85
C LEU A 141 18.99 -8.50 -6.67
N VAL A 142 18.65 -8.22 -7.90
CA VAL A 142 17.82 -8.97 -8.89
C VAL A 142 18.02 -10.52 -8.94
N ASN A 143 19.00 -11.08 -8.24
CA ASN A 143 19.31 -12.52 -8.28
C ASN A 143 19.72 -13.16 -6.95
N LYS A 144 19.65 -12.48 -5.80
CA LYS A 144 20.04 -13.07 -4.51
C LYS A 144 19.41 -12.36 -3.32
N THR A 145 18.13 -12.58 -3.07
CA THR A 145 17.55 -12.24 -1.79
C THR A 145 17.76 -13.42 -0.83
N GLN A 146 18.82 -13.38 -0.03
CA GLN A 146 18.97 -14.35 1.05
C GLN A 146 18.04 -13.96 2.19
N VAL A 147 16.85 -14.57 2.22
CA VAL A 147 15.91 -14.44 3.32
C VAL A 147 16.22 -15.50 4.37
N HIS A 148 16.45 -15.07 5.61
CA HIS A 148 16.65 -16.00 6.72
C HIS A 148 15.37 -16.06 7.57
N GLN A 149 14.97 -17.27 8.00
CA GLN A 149 13.73 -17.50 8.76
C GLN A 149 13.65 -16.64 10.03
N ARG A 150 14.78 -16.44 10.74
CA ARG A 150 14.83 -15.59 11.94
C ARG A 150 14.44 -14.14 11.65
N GLU A 151 14.78 -13.62 10.47
CA GLU A 151 14.41 -12.25 10.08
C GLU A 151 12.92 -12.17 9.72
N VAL A 152 12.37 -13.21 9.08
CA VAL A 152 10.95 -13.28 8.75
C VAL A 152 10.08 -13.35 9.99
N PHE A 153 10.48 -14.13 11.00
CA PHE A 153 9.68 -14.35 12.21
C PHE A 153 9.98 -13.38 13.36
N ALA A 154 11.01 -12.54 13.27
CA ALA A 154 11.38 -11.60 14.33
C ALA A 154 10.23 -10.64 14.70
N ASP A 155 9.68 -9.97 13.70
CA ASP A 155 8.54 -9.08 13.90
C ASP A 155 7.24 -9.80 14.25
N PRO A 156 6.84 -10.91 13.58
CA PRO A 156 5.67 -11.70 13.97
C PRO A 156 5.67 -12.19 15.42
N ILE A 157 6.84 -12.58 15.95
CA ILE A 157 6.97 -12.93 17.39
C ILE A 157 6.64 -11.72 18.27
N THR A 158 7.20 -10.56 17.94
CA THR A 158 6.97 -9.30 18.67
C THR A 158 5.51 -8.86 18.57
N ASP A 159 4.90 -9.03 17.41
CA ASP A 159 3.49 -8.73 17.14
C ASP A 159 2.53 -9.72 17.82
N ARG A 160 3.04 -10.82 18.40
CA ARG A 160 2.24 -11.97 18.90
C ARG A 160 1.30 -12.52 17.81
N ALA A 161 1.80 -12.61 16.59
CA ALA A 161 1.04 -13.11 15.46
C ALA A 161 0.72 -14.59 15.63
N ALA A 162 -0.48 -14.99 15.21
CA ALA A 162 -0.90 -16.39 15.14
C ALA A 162 -0.54 -17.03 13.80
N ALA A 163 -0.39 -16.21 12.76
CA ALA A 163 -0.03 -16.64 11.42
C ALA A 163 0.69 -15.54 10.65
N VAL A 164 1.33 -15.93 9.56
CA VAL A 164 1.97 -15.02 8.61
C VAL A 164 1.61 -15.41 7.18
N ILE A 165 1.62 -14.41 6.30
CA ILE A 165 1.71 -14.59 4.85
C ILE A 165 3.00 -13.90 4.42
N VAL A 166 3.81 -14.59 3.61
CA VAL A 166 4.99 -13.96 2.99
C VAL A 166 4.72 -13.68 1.52
N ALA A 167 5.37 -12.64 1.01
CA ALA A 167 5.22 -12.27 -0.39
C ALA A 167 6.50 -11.65 -0.91
N HIS A 168 6.79 -11.83 -2.21
CA HIS A 168 7.87 -11.10 -2.86
C HIS A 168 7.51 -10.73 -4.30
N ASN A 169 8.02 -9.58 -4.76
CA ASN A 169 7.80 -9.17 -6.12
C ASN A 169 8.88 -9.75 -7.04
N HIS A 170 8.50 -10.15 -8.26
CA HIS A 170 9.41 -10.55 -9.33
C HIS A 170 9.59 -9.42 -10.36
N PRO A 171 10.67 -8.61 -10.28
CA PRO A 171 10.93 -7.51 -11.23
C PRO A 171 11.11 -7.98 -12.67
N ALA A 172 11.62 -9.20 -12.86
CA ALA A 172 11.83 -9.81 -14.18
C ALA A 172 10.52 -10.20 -14.91
N GLY A 173 9.37 -10.11 -14.24
CA GLY A 173 8.05 -10.28 -14.83
C GLY A 173 7.52 -11.72 -14.94
N ASN A 174 8.30 -12.75 -14.57
CA ASN A 174 7.81 -14.11 -14.45
C ASN A 174 7.16 -14.30 -13.05
N LEU A 175 5.98 -14.91 -13.00
CA LEU A 175 5.26 -15.21 -11.75
C LEU A 175 5.58 -16.61 -11.19
N MET A 176 6.17 -17.48 -12.00
CA MET A 176 6.52 -18.82 -11.53
C MET A 176 7.60 -18.74 -10.46
N PRO A 177 7.42 -19.44 -9.34
CA PRO A 177 8.41 -19.51 -8.27
C PRO A 177 9.72 -20.12 -8.76
N SER A 178 10.82 -19.62 -8.25
CA SER A 178 12.15 -20.22 -8.43
C SER A 178 12.34 -21.43 -7.50
N LYS A 179 13.41 -22.19 -7.70
CA LYS A 179 13.78 -23.27 -6.77
C LYS A 179 14.08 -22.73 -5.37
N GLU A 180 14.69 -21.57 -5.31
CA GLU A 180 15.01 -20.87 -4.08
C GLU A 180 13.74 -20.45 -3.33
N ASP A 181 12.69 -20.03 -4.04
CA ASP A 181 11.39 -19.70 -3.44
C ASP A 181 10.72 -20.92 -2.82
N ILE A 182 10.79 -22.06 -3.51
CA ILE A 182 10.27 -23.34 -2.98
C ILE A 182 11.05 -23.75 -1.72
N GLU A 183 12.39 -23.65 -1.76
CA GLU A 183 13.24 -24.01 -0.62
C GLU A 183 12.99 -23.10 0.60
N ILE A 184 12.86 -21.78 0.41
CA ILE A 184 12.58 -20.86 1.53
C ILE A 184 11.20 -21.10 2.08
N THR A 185 10.20 -21.38 1.24
CA THR A 185 8.85 -21.73 1.69
C THR A 185 8.85 -22.92 2.64
N LYS A 186 9.54 -24.02 2.27
CA LYS A 186 9.69 -25.21 3.12
C LYS A 186 10.37 -24.90 4.46
N LYS A 187 11.42 -24.09 4.43
CA LYS A 187 12.12 -23.67 5.66
C LYS A 187 11.23 -22.80 6.55
N LEU A 188 10.41 -21.93 5.97
CA LEU A 188 9.48 -21.07 6.70
C LEU A 188 8.32 -21.89 7.30
N LEU A 189 7.79 -22.87 6.58
CA LEU A 189 6.79 -23.79 7.11
C LEU A 189 7.31 -24.51 8.35
N ALA A 190 8.48 -25.14 8.27
CA ALA A 190 9.08 -25.84 9.39
C ALA A 190 9.39 -24.91 10.58
N ALA A 191 9.89 -23.69 10.32
CA ALA A 191 10.15 -22.73 11.38
C ALA A 191 8.85 -22.23 12.03
N GLY A 192 7.82 -21.97 11.23
CA GLY A 192 6.51 -21.55 11.72
C GLY A 192 5.84 -22.58 12.61
N GLU A 193 5.97 -23.87 12.28
CA GLU A 193 5.47 -24.99 13.11
C GLU A 193 6.15 -25.00 14.49
N VAL A 194 7.47 -24.86 14.53
CA VAL A 194 8.22 -24.80 15.80
C VAL A 194 7.85 -23.59 16.65
N LEU A 195 7.57 -22.44 16.00
CA LEU A 195 7.24 -21.18 16.68
C LEU A 195 5.75 -21.08 17.07
N GLY A 196 4.89 -21.97 16.55
CA GLY A 196 3.45 -21.84 16.69
C GLY A 196 2.84 -20.68 15.90
N ILE A 197 3.54 -20.20 14.87
CA ILE A 197 3.11 -19.12 13.96
C ILE A 197 2.97 -19.73 12.55
N ARG A 198 1.75 -19.96 12.12
CA ARG A 198 1.50 -20.68 10.86
C ARG A 198 1.85 -19.83 9.64
N LEU A 199 2.59 -20.37 8.68
CA LEU A 199 2.69 -19.80 7.35
C LEU A 199 1.42 -20.19 6.57
N LEU A 200 0.57 -19.21 6.24
CA LEU A 200 -0.69 -19.46 5.53
C LEU A 200 -0.51 -19.49 4.01
N ASP A 201 0.38 -18.66 3.48
CA ASP A 201 0.66 -18.60 2.04
C ASP A 201 2.03 -17.97 1.77
N HIS A 202 2.57 -18.26 0.58
CA HIS A 202 3.67 -17.53 -0.02
C HIS A 202 3.21 -17.01 -1.39
N ILE A 203 3.30 -15.71 -1.61
CA ILE A 203 2.77 -15.05 -2.80
C ILE A 203 3.92 -14.42 -3.61
N VAL A 204 4.08 -14.87 -4.84
CA VAL A 204 4.93 -14.21 -5.84
C VAL A 204 4.07 -13.26 -6.65
N PHE A 205 4.47 -12.00 -6.82
CA PHE A 205 3.63 -11.03 -7.51
C PHE A 205 4.41 -10.07 -8.40
N ASN A 206 3.72 -9.48 -9.37
CA ASN A 206 4.21 -8.40 -10.21
C ASN A 206 3.07 -7.48 -10.65
N GLN A 207 3.32 -6.58 -11.60
CA GLN A 207 2.28 -5.68 -12.12
C GLN A 207 1.14 -6.38 -12.85
N LYS A 208 1.37 -7.60 -13.36
CA LYS A 208 0.42 -8.35 -14.20
C LYS A 208 -0.48 -9.28 -13.39
N GLY A 209 -0.01 -9.77 -12.23
CA GLY A 209 -0.75 -10.73 -11.43
C GLY A 209 0.04 -11.25 -10.23
N TYR A 210 -0.37 -12.39 -9.74
CA TYR A 210 0.26 -13.08 -8.61
C TYR A 210 0.23 -14.60 -8.83
N TYR A 211 1.07 -15.29 -8.06
CA TYR A 211 1.11 -16.74 -7.88
C TYR A 211 1.03 -17.01 -6.39
N SER A 212 0.13 -17.86 -5.96
CA SER A 212 -0.04 -18.30 -4.57
C SER A 212 0.38 -19.76 -4.45
N PHE A 213 1.28 -20.07 -3.53
CA PHE A 213 1.67 -21.44 -3.24
C PHE A 213 0.50 -22.25 -2.67
N LEU A 214 -0.38 -21.61 -1.90
CA LEU A 214 -1.58 -22.24 -1.36
C LEU A 214 -2.56 -22.65 -2.48
N GLU A 215 -2.82 -21.76 -3.45
CA GLU A 215 -3.73 -22.07 -4.57
C GLU A 215 -3.21 -23.17 -5.49
N HIS A 216 -1.89 -23.45 -5.46
CA HIS A 216 -1.24 -24.49 -6.26
C HIS A 216 -0.88 -25.74 -5.48
N ASP A 217 -1.39 -25.88 -4.23
CA ASP A 217 -1.12 -27.04 -3.34
C ASP A 217 0.37 -27.27 -3.04
N GLU A 218 1.18 -26.19 -3.02
CA GLU A 218 2.63 -26.24 -2.80
C GLU A 218 3.05 -25.82 -1.38
N MET A 219 2.11 -25.83 -0.43
CA MET A 219 2.31 -25.51 1.00
C MET A 219 2.60 -26.75 1.86
N SER A 220 3.21 -27.80 1.30
CA SER A 220 3.53 -29.04 1.99
C SER A 220 5.01 -29.37 1.99
#